data_8bae04a3ba2ee36f846bc57c3d0a5ec3
#
_entry.id   8bae04a3ba2ee36f846bc57c3d0a5ec3
#
_cell.length_a   1.000
_cell.length_b   1.000
_cell.length_c   1.000
_cell.angle_alpha   90.00
_cell.angle_beta   90.00
_cell.angle_gamma   90.00
#
_symmetry.space_group_name_H-M   'P 1'
#
loop_
_entity.id
_entity.type
_entity.pdbx_description
1 polymer ?
#
loop_
_entity_poly.entity_id
_entity_poly.type
_entity_poly.pdbx_seq_one_letter_code
_entity_poly.pdbx_strand_id
1 'polypeptide(L)'
;MPYHGELLRDDDLAIAVIDALPLQICVLDTDGAITAVNRAWKEYAERDGAHQLVNPIGINYLDVCQHARGDASEEAMPFARGLQAVLAGEREEFEIDYPCHSPTALRWFLVRVTPLRQRLEVADQPDAHGPLVGAVVSHMNITDRKRIEADFARLAATDPLTGLANRRFLDIFAPVELSRFHRFGSSLAVLMIDLDRFKEINDAYGHAAGDEVLRHVAAVGQASFRSCDLFARLGGDEFTCVMPKADIAEAGIAAERFRSALAASPASFAGHAIPVTASIGVTVASPADRELENVLHRADAALYQVKTGGRNRVWIAPADGTWPMPVESRRRSSFPARP
;
A
#
# COMPACT_ATOMS: atom_id res chain seq x y z
N MET A 1 -26.37 -53.17 -1.25
CA MET A 1 -27.36 -52.29 -0.56
C MET A 1 -27.41 -51.00 -1.36
N PRO A 2 -28.45 -50.69 -2.15
CA PRO A 2 -28.59 -49.39 -2.77
C PRO A 2 -28.99 -48.39 -1.70
N TYR A 3 -28.25 -47.33 -1.59
CA TYR A 3 -28.60 -46.11 -0.81
C TYR A 3 -29.87 -45.51 -1.44
N HIS A 4 -31.01 -45.71 -0.84
CA HIS A 4 -32.17 -44.88 -1.09
C HIS A 4 -31.93 -43.59 -0.30
N GLY A 5 -31.23 -42.61 -0.89
CA GLY A 5 -31.26 -41.25 -0.45
C GLY A 5 -32.68 -40.72 -0.65
N GLU A 6 -33.39 -40.44 0.40
CA GLU A 6 -34.58 -39.58 0.32
C GLU A 6 -34.12 -38.27 -0.30
N LEU A 7 -34.58 -38.00 -1.53
CA LEU A 7 -34.40 -36.71 -2.17
C LEU A 7 -35.03 -35.65 -1.26
N LEU A 8 -34.19 -34.74 -0.72
CA LEU A 8 -34.68 -33.60 0.02
C LEU A 8 -35.77 -32.89 -0.81
N ARG A 9 -36.82 -32.38 -0.17
CA ARG A 9 -37.77 -31.53 -0.86
C ARG A 9 -37.07 -30.31 -1.40
N ASP A 10 -37.54 -29.73 -2.49
CA ASP A 10 -36.88 -28.61 -3.14
C ASP A 10 -36.56 -27.45 -2.17
N ASP A 11 -37.46 -27.16 -1.24
CA ASP A 11 -37.27 -26.14 -0.20
C ASP A 11 -36.16 -26.52 0.80
N ASP A 12 -36.10 -27.79 1.21
CA ASP A 12 -35.08 -28.31 2.14
C ASP A 12 -33.69 -28.32 1.46
N LEU A 13 -33.64 -28.63 0.18
CA LEU A 13 -32.42 -28.60 -0.62
C LEU A 13 -31.86 -27.16 -0.76
N ALA A 14 -32.73 -26.20 -1.05
CA ALA A 14 -32.33 -24.79 -1.16
C ALA A 14 -31.71 -24.26 0.15
N ILE A 15 -32.35 -24.57 1.28
CA ILE A 15 -31.84 -24.19 2.62
C ILE A 15 -30.50 -24.90 2.89
N ALA A 16 -30.40 -26.21 2.61
CA ALA A 16 -29.17 -26.96 2.83
C ALA A 16 -28.00 -26.44 1.98
N VAL A 17 -28.24 -26.01 0.75
CA VAL A 17 -27.23 -25.41 -0.14
C VAL A 17 -26.75 -24.06 0.41
N ILE A 18 -27.67 -23.19 0.83
CA ILE A 18 -27.31 -21.87 1.39
C ILE A 18 -26.54 -22.02 2.71
N ASP A 19 -26.95 -22.99 3.57
CA ASP A 19 -26.29 -23.30 4.83
C ASP A 19 -24.89 -23.96 4.67
N ALA A 20 -24.64 -24.60 3.55
CA ALA A 20 -23.34 -25.19 3.24
C ALA A 20 -22.31 -24.14 2.77
N LEU A 21 -22.76 -22.95 2.38
CA LEU A 21 -21.88 -21.89 1.94
C LEU A 21 -21.16 -21.24 3.13
N PRO A 22 -19.83 -21.02 3.04
CA PRO A 22 -19.05 -20.38 4.12
C PRO A 22 -19.24 -18.85 4.17
N LEU A 23 -20.05 -18.29 3.28
CA LEU A 23 -20.40 -16.88 3.20
C LEU A 23 -21.54 -16.58 4.16
N GLN A 24 -21.50 -15.43 4.82
CA GLN A 24 -22.63 -14.93 5.57
C GLN A 24 -23.67 -14.39 4.58
N ILE A 25 -24.83 -15.01 4.52
CA ILE A 25 -25.87 -14.67 3.55
C ILE A 25 -27.13 -14.21 4.31
N CYS A 26 -27.68 -13.08 3.88
CA CYS A 26 -29.05 -12.71 4.22
C CYS A 26 -29.86 -12.43 2.93
N VAL A 27 -31.14 -12.75 2.99
CA VAL A 27 -32.12 -12.50 1.94
C VAL A 27 -33.03 -11.37 2.40
N LEU A 28 -33.24 -10.41 1.54
CA LEU A 28 -34.09 -9.24 1.78
C LEU A 28 -35.32 -9.29 0.87
N ASP A 29 -36.45 -8.79 1.35
CA ASP A 29 -37.58 -8.45 0.49
C ASP A 29 -37.36 -7.13 -0.27
N THR A 30 -38.35 -6.71 -1.03
CA THR A 30 -38.29 -5.46 -1.84
C THR A 30 -38.19 -4.19 -1.00
N ASP A 31 -38.61 -4.23 0.26
CA ASP A 31 -38.57 -3.10 1.20
C ASP A 31 -37.25 -3.08 2.00
N GLY A 32 -36.39 -4.10 1.82
CA GLY A 32 -35.10 -4.23 2.50
C GLY A 32 -35.19 -4.91 3.87
N ALA A 33 -36.35 -5.54 4.22
CA ALA A 33 -36.47 -6.32 5.46
C ALA A 33 -35.82 -7.71 5.25
N ILE A 34 -35.11 -8.18 6.29
CA ILE A 34 -34.43 -9.49 6.28
C ILE A 34 -35.50 -10.58 6.40
N THR A 35 -35.58 -11.45 5.40
CA THR A 35 -36.53 -12.59 5.36
C THR A 35 -35.88 -13.93 5.69
N ALA A 36 -34.55 -14.06 5.42
CA ALA A 36 -33.80 -15.27 5.76
C ALA A 36 -32.33 -14.96 6.01
N VAL A 37 -31.67 -15.79 6.82
CA VAL A 37 -30.21 -15.81 7.00
C VAL A 37 -29.72 -17.24 7.05
N ASN A 38 -28.50 -17.48 6.56
CA ASN A 38 -27.90 -18.82 6.60
C ASN A 38 -27.16 -19.10 7.93
N ARG A 39 -26.71 -20.36 8.07
CA ARG A 39 -25.98 -20.82 9.25
C ARG A 39 -24.72 -19.99 9.50
N ALA A 40 -23.91 -19.67 8.48
CA ALA A 40 -22.69 -18.90 8.62
C ALA A 40 -22.93 -17.48 9.17
N TRP A 41 -24.06 -16.85 8.82
CA TRP A 41 -24.49 -15.57 9.40
C TRP A 41 -24.73 -15.70 10.92
N LYS A 42 -25.49 -16.71 11.34
CA LYS A 42 -25.82 -16.93 12.76
C LYS A 42 -24.57 -17.19 13.60
N GLU A 43 -23.70 -18.10 13.13
CA GLU A 43 -22.44 -18.44 13.78
C GLU A 43 -21.51 -17.22 13.93
N TYR A 44 -21.50 -16.34 12.93
CA TYR A 44 -20.71 -15.10 12.99
C TYR A 44 -21.29 -14.13 14.02
N ALA A 45 -22.60 -13.90 14.01
CA ALA A 45 -23.29 -13.01 14.96
C ALA A 45 -23.09 -13.45 16.42
N GLU A 46 -23.15 -14.76 16.69
CA GLU A 46 -22.88 -15.33 18.02
C GLU A 46 -21.43 -15.10 18.46
N ARG A 47 -20.47 -15.37 17.59
CA ARG A 47 -19.04 -15.23 17.89
C ARG A 47 -18.61 -13.79 18.12
N ASP A 48 -19.18 -12.83 17.40
CA ASP A 48 -18.82 -11.40 17.48
C ASP A 48 -19.63 -10.66 18.57
N GLY A 49 -20.49 -11.36 19.32
CA GLY A 49 -21.32 -10.76 20.39
C GLY A 49 -22.47 -9.88 19.88
N ALA A 50 -22.77 -9.96 18.59
CA ALA A 50 -23.88 -9.24 17.96
C ALA A 50 -25.21 -10.02 18.13
N HIS A 51 -25.59 -10.32 19.37
CA HIS A 51 -26.75 -11.18 19.70
C HIS A 51 -28.05 -10.72 19.05
N GLN A 52 -28.20 -9.42 18.77
CA GLN A 52 -29.37 -8.87 18.06
C GLN A 52 -29.46 -9.35 16.60
N LEU A 53 -28.33 -9.74 16.00
CA LEU A 53 -28.23 -10.19 14.61
C LEU A 53 -28.19 -11.71 14.46
N VAL A 54 -28.32 -12.47 15.54
CA VAL A 54 -28.44 -13.96 15.49
C VAL A 54 -29.78 -14.38 14.85
N ASN A 55 -30.85 -13.64 15.12
CA ASN A 55 -32.15 -13.84 14.46
C ASN A 55 -32.70 -12.48 13.97
N PRO A 56 -32.17 -11.94 12.87
CA PRO A 56 -32.48 -10.59 12.41
C PRO A 56 -33.74 -10.54 11.52
N ILE A 57 -34.56 -11.61 11.48
CA ILE A 57 -35.75 -11.67 10.62
C ILE A 57 -36.72 -10.53 10.95
N GLY A 58 -37.12 -9.79 9.91
CA GLY A 58 -37.99 -8.61 10.01
C GLY A 58 -37.29 -7.30 10.30
N ILE A 59 -35.97 -7.33 10.58
CA ILE A 59 -35.18 -6.08 10.70
C ILE A 59 -34.95 -5.51 9.29
N ASN A 60 -35.15 -4.20 9.12
CA ASN A 60 -34.84 -3.54 7.88
C ASN A 60 -33.30 -3.29 7.79
N TYR A 61 -32.66 -3.86 6.77
CA TYR A 61 -31.21 -3.78 6.62
C TYR A 61 -30.73 -2.36 6.27
N LEU A 62 -31.54 -1.57 5.55
CA LEU A 62 -31.24 -0.18 5.23
C LEU A 62 -31.20 0.67 6.50
N ASP A 63 -32.12 0.44 7.44
CA ASP A 63 -32.15 1.13 8.73
C ASP A 63 -30.91 0.81 9.56
N VAL A 64 -30.43 -0.44 9.53
CA VAL A 64 -29.18 -0.83 10.19
C VAL A 64 -28.00 -0.04 9.61
N CYS A 65 -27.93 0.10 8.29
CA CYS A 65 -26.86 0.88 7.64
C CYS A 65 -26.92 2.37 7.97
N GLN A 66 -28.11 2.96 8.03
CA GLN A 66 -28.29 4.39 8.34
C GLN A 66 -27.91 4.73 9.79
N HIS A 67 -28.03 3.76 10.71
CA HIS A 67 -27.71 3.93 12.11
C HIS A 67 -26.34 3.37 12.51
N ALA A 68 -25.54 2.92 11.54
CA ALA A 68 -24.21 2.39 11.78
C ALA A 68 -23.30 3.48 12.41
N ARG A 69 -22.51 3.08 13.40
CA ARG A 69 -21.55 3.94 14.11
C ARG A 69 -20.21 3.21 14.23
N GLY A 70 -19.11 3.97 14.30
CA GLY A 70 -17.75 3.43 14.43
C GLY A 70 -17.03 3.36 13.08
N ASP A 71 -15.96 2.57 13.01
CA ASP A 71 -15.03 2.52 11.88
C ASP A 71 -15.67 2.11 10.54
N ALA A 72 -16.78 1.33 10.59
CA ALA A 72 -17.52 0.91 9.40
C ALA A 72 -18.62 1.91 8.96
N SER A 73 -18.75 3.06 9.61
CA SER A 73 -19.81 4.03 9.30
C SER A 73 -19.58 4.79 7.98
N GLU A 74 -18.34 4.91 7.55
CA GLU A 74 -18.00 5.61 6.29
C GLU A 74 -18.52 4.84 5.07
N GLU A 75 -18.47 3.51 5.08
CA GLU A 75 -18.92 2.63 4.01
C GLU A 75 -20.41 2.29 4.09
N ALA A 76 -21.05 2.49 5.25
CA ALA A 76 -22.46 2.15 5.46
C ALA A 76 -23.40 2.93 4.54
N MET A 77 -23.16 4.21 4.32
CA MET A 77 -23.99 5.03 3.42
C MET A 77 -23.77 4.72 1.94
N PRO A 78 -22.55 4.53 1.42
CA PRO A 78 -22.31 3.99 0.08
C PRO A 78 -22.98 2.63 -0.13
N PHE A 79 -22.90 1.73 0.86
CA PHE A 79 -23.54 0.44 0.80
C PHE A 79 -25.07 0.56 0.73
N ALA A 80 -25.70 1.35 1.62
CA ALA A 80 -27.15 1.56 1.63
C ALA A 80 -27.66 2.07 0.27
N ARG A 81 -26.95 3.02 -0.36
CA ARG A 81 -27.28 3.51 -1.69
C ARG A 81 -27.17 2.43 -2.77
N GLY A 82 -26.11 1.61 -2.70
CA GLY A 82 -25.93 0.49 -3.62
C GLY A 82 -27.04 -0.56 -3.48
N LEU A 83 -27.39 -0.91 -2.26
CA LEU A 83 -28.50 -1.82 -1.96
C LEU A 83 -29.85 -1.28 -2.48
N GLN A 84 -30.14 0.01 -2.24
CA GLN A 84 -31.35 0.66 -2.76
C GLN A 84 -31.43 0.62 -4.30
N ALA A 85 -30.31 0.87 -4.98
CA ALA A 85 -30.26 0.81 -6.44
C ALA A 85 -30.53 -0.61 -6.99
N VAL A 86 -30.08 -1.67 -6.29
CA VAL A 86 -30.38 -3.06 -6.65
C VAL A 86 -31.85 -3.38 -6.38
N LEU A 87 -32.40 -2.98 -5.23
CA LEU A 87 -33.81 -3.18 -4.89
C LEU A 87 -34.77 -2.36 -5.80
N ALA A 88 -34.32 -1.25 -6.34
CA ALA A 88 -35.05 -0.48 -7.34
C ALA A 88 -34.93 -1.07 -8.77
N GLY A 89 -34.08 -2.09 -8.97
CA GLY A 89 -33.81 -2.66 -10.29
C GLY A 89 -32.96 -1.78 -11.21
N GLU A 90 -32.31 -0.75 -10.65
CA GLU A 90 -31.41 0.16 -11.37
C GLU A 90 -30.02 -0.44 -11.59
N ARG A 91 -29.67 -1.48 -10.81
CA ARG A 91 -28.40 -2.21 -10.88
C ARG A 91 -28.61 -3.70 -10.80
N GLU A 92 -27.85 -4.45 -11.61
CA GLU A 92 -27.85 -5.91 -11.59
C GLU A 92 -26.90 -6.48 -10.52
N GLU A 93 -25.99 -5.67 -9.99
CA GLU A 93 -25.07 -6.07 -8.92
C GLU A 93 -24.48 -4.83 -8.26
N PHE A 94 -24.13 -4.96 -6.96
CA PHE A 94 -23.36 -3.97 -6.24
C PHE A 94 -22.33 -4.67 -5.34
N GLU A 95 -21.10 -4.19 -5.34
CA GLU A 95 -20.03 -4.69 -4.45
C GLU A 95 -19.30 -3.54 -3.76
N ILE A 96 -18.87 -3.78 -2.54
CA ILE A 96 -17.99 -2.88 -1.79
C ILE A 96 -17.19 -3.66 -0.75
N ASP A 97 -15.88 -3.30 -0.62
CA ASP A 97 -15.04 -3.76 0.49
C ASP A 97 -15.25 -2.84 1.69
N TYR A 98 -15.39 -3.39 2.88
CA TYR A 98 -15.48 -2.58 4.10
C TYR A 98 -14.68 -3.19 5.26
N PRO A 99 -14.09 -2.33 6.14
CA PRO A 99 -13.45 -2.77 7.36
C PRO A 99 -14.52 -3.14 8.41
N CYS A 100 -14.30 -4.24 9.11
CA CYS A 100 -15.11 -4.65 10.25
C CYS A 100 -14.17 -5.10 11.37
N HIS A 101 -13.50 -4.12 11.98
CA HIS A 101 -12.51 -4.36 13.01
C HIS A 101 -13.17 -4.64 14.35
N SER A 102 -12.60 -5.58 15.10
CA SER A 102 -12.90 -5.74 16.52
C SER A 102 -11.71 -5.22 17.35
N PRO A 103 -11.88 -5.00 18.65
CA PRO A 103 -10.76 -4.57 19.51
C PRO A 103 -9.53 -5.49 19.45
N THR A 104 -9.71 -6.74 19.02
CA THR A 104 -8.67 -7.77 19.02
C THR A 104 -8.27 -8.23 17.61
N ALA A 105 -8.98 -7.84 16.54
CA ALA A 105 -8.73 -8.35 15.20
C ALA A 105 -9.12 -7.35 14.10
N LEU A 106 -8.18 -7.13 13.17
CA LEU A 106 -8.44 -6.42 11.93
C LEU A 106 -9.10 -7.37 10.94
N ARG A 107 -10.30 -7.04 10.47
CA ARG A 107 -11.06 -7.84 9.51
C ARG A 107 -11.55 -6.98 8.36
N TRP A 108 -11.61 -7.58 7.19
CA TRP A 108 -12.15 -6.97 5.98
C TRP A 108 -13.18 -7.91 5.36
N PHE A 109 -14.29 -7.33 4.91
CA PHE A 109 -15.34 -8.04 4.21
C PHE A 109 -15.59 -7.42 2.84
N LEU A 110 -15.82 -8.29 1.85
CA LEU A 110 -16.45 -7.93 0.59
C LEU A 110 -17.93 -8.23 0.75
N VAL A 111 -18.78 -7.21 0.61
CA VAL A 111 -20.20 -7.39 0.53
C VAL A 111 -20.63 -7.31 -0.93
N ARG A 112 -21.45 -8.26 -1.34
CA ARG A 112 -22.07 -8.31 -2.67
C ARG A 112 -23.59 -8.37 -2.50
N VAL A 113 -24.28 -7.54 -3.27
CA VAL A 113 -25.73 -7.46 -3.37
C VAL A 113 -26.13 -7.87 -4.76
N THR A 114 -27.03 -8.87 -4.87
CA THR A 114 -27.59 -9.33 -6.14
C THR A 114 -29.12 -9.34 -6.08
N PRO A 115 -29.83 -8.98 -7.15
CA PRO A 115 -31.28 -9.00 -7.17
C PRO A 115 -31.80 -10.44 -7.08
N LEU A 116 -32.81 -10.66 -6.25
CA LEU A 116 -33.56 -11.90 -6.21
C LEU A 116 -34.79 -11.75 -7.11
N ARG A 117 -34.83 -12.54 -8.19
CA ARG A 117 -35.93 -12.48 -9.15
C ARG A 117 -36.72 -13.80 -9.12
N GLN A 118 -38.02 -13.69 -9.30
CA GLN A 118 -38.88 -14.87 -9.45
C GLN A 118 -38.51 -15.59 -10.76
N ARG A 119 -38.39 -16.90 -10.71
CA ARG A 119 -38.21 -17.71 -11.93
C ARG A 119 -39.51 -17.79 -12.70
N LEU A 120 -39.49 -17.40 -13.96
CA LEU A 120 -40.64 -17.62 -14.87
C LEU A 120 -40.40 -18.93 -15.63
N GLU A 121 -41.31 -19.88 -15.50
CA GLU A 121 -41.33 -21.06 -16.38
C GLU A 121 -41.99 -20.67 -17.73
N VAL A 122 -41.22 -20.04 -18.61
CA VAL A 122 -41.66 -19.75 -20.00
C VAL A 122 -41.00 -20.74 -20.92
N ALA A 123 -41.78 -21.58 -21.61
CA ALA A 123 -41.29 -22.72 -22.39
C ALA A 123 -40.30 -22.37 -23.52
N ASP A 124 -40.29 -21.13 -24.04
CA ASP A 124 -39.46 -20.70 -25.15
C ASP A 124 -38.38 -19.64 -24.78
N GLN A 125 -38.25 -19.23 -23.50
CA GLN A 125 -37.27 -18.26 -23.02
C GLN A 125 -36.72 -18.67 -21.66
N PRO A 126 -35.75 -19.58 -21.59
CA PRO A 126 -35.20 -20.07 -20.32
C PRO A 126 -34.50 -19.00 -19.48
N ASP A 127 -34.12 -17.87 -20.06
CA ASP A 127 -33.40 -16.74 -19.43
C ASP A 127 -34.31 -15.52 -19.13
N ALA A 128 -35.64 -15.67 -19.24
CA ALA A 128 -36.55 -14.59 -18.88
C ALA A 128 -36.50 -14.33 -17.39
N HIS A 129 -35.91 -13.21 -17.00
CA HIS A 129 -35.92 -12.76 -15.61
C HIS A 129 -37.32 -12.29 -15.23
N GLY A 130 -37.90 -12.95 -14.24
CA GLY A 130 -39.16 -12.56 -13.63
C GLY A 130 -39.06 -11.26 -12.82
N PRO A 131 -40.18 -10.85 -12.20
CA PRO A 131 -40.20 -9.67 -11.38
C PRO A 131 -39.20 -9.77 -10.22
N LEU A 132 -38.65 -8.61 -9.85
CA LEU A 132 -37.80 -8.49 -8.67
C LEU A 132 -38.65 -8.80 -7.41
N VAL A 133 -38.17 -9.70 -6.57
CA VAL A 133 -38.85 -10.10 -5.31
C VAL A 133 -38.01 -9.79 -4.07
N GLY A 134 -36.80 -9.24 -4.26
CA GLY A 134 -35.90 -8.88 -3.18
C GLY A 134 -34.45 -8.83 -3.61
N ALA A 135 -33.54 -9.02 -2.67
CA ALA A 135 -32.10 -9.09 -2.90
C ALA A 135 -31.43 -10.14 -2.00
N VAL A 136 -30.32 -10.68 -2.48
CA VAL A 136 -29.40 -11.49 -1.67
C VAL A 136 -28.18 -10.64 -1.34
N VAL A 137 -27.85 -10.54 -0.07
CA VAL A 137 -26.63 -9.88 0.43
C VAL A 137 -25.71 -10.96 0.98
N SER A 138 -24.51 -11.03 0.44
CA SER A 138 -23.46 -11.95 0.90
C SER A 138 -22.26 -11.20 1.41
N HIS A 139 -21.70 -11.63 2.55
CA HIS A 139 -20.46 -11.09 3.13
C HIS A 139 -19.39 -12.17 3.09
N MET A 140 -18.31 -11.86 2.40
CA MET A 140 -17.12 -12.71 2.30
C MET A 140 -15.99 -12.12 3.12
N ASN A 141 -15.42 -12.89 4.03
CA ASN A 141 -14.21 -12.46 4.73
C ASN A 141 -13.02 -12.46 3.75
N ILE A 142 -12.46 -11.28 3.50
CA ILE A 142 -11.32 -11.06 2.59
C ILE A 142 -10.06 -10.62 3.34
N THR A 143 -10.00 -10.84 4.65
CA THR A 143 -8.89 -10.40 5.50
C THR A 143 -7.54 -10.94 5.00
N ASP A 144 -7.49 -12.23 4.66
CA ASP A 144 -6.25 -12.84 4.17
C ASP A 144 -5.85 -12.29 2.79
N ARG A 145 -6.82 -12.04 1.90
CA ARG A 145 -6.56 -11.36 0.62
C ARG A 145 -5.96 -9.97 0.86
N LYS A 146 -6.56 -9.15 1.75
CA LYS A 146 -6.05 -7.81 2.08
C LYS A 146 -4.67 -7.85 2.73
N ARG A 147 -4.38 -8.85 3.58
CA ARG A 147 -3.04 -9.06 4.15
C ARG A 147 -2.01 -9.38 3.06
N ILE A 148 -2.35 -10.31 2.18
CA ILE A 148 -1.49 -10.68 1.06
C ILE A 148 -1.25 -9.47 0.15
N GLU A 149 -2.28 -8.71 -0.21
CA GLU A 149 -2.17 -7.47 -0.99
C GLU A 149 -1.25 -6.45 -0.30
N ALA A 150 -1.41 -6.24 1.01
CA ALA A 150 -0.56 -5.35 1.80
C ALA A 150 0.90 -5.84 1.88
N ASP A 151 1.13 -7.15 2.05
CA ASP A 151 2.46 -7.75 2.04
C ASP A 151 3.12 -7.63 0.67
N PHE A 152 2.39 -7.86 -0.42
CA PHE A 152 2.89 -7.61 -1.78
C PHE A 152 3.23 -6.14 -2.00
N ALA A 153 2.38 -5.22 -1.55
CA ALA A 153 2.65 -3.78 -1.63
C ALA A 153 3.91 -3.42 -0.84
N ARG A 154 4.08 -3.96 0.37
CA ARG A 154 5.27 -3.76 1.21
C ARG A 154 6.53 -4.34 0.55
N LEU A 155 6.48 -5.58 0.06
CA LEU A 155 7.59 -6.21 -0.65
C LEU A 155 7.94 -5.48 -1.95
N ALA A 156 6.93 -4.90 -2.62
CA ALA A 156 7.13 -4.08 -3.81
C ALA A 156 7.68 -2.68 -3.50
N ALA A 157 7.54 -2.18 -2.26
CA ALA A 157 7.89 -0.82 -1.86
C ALA A 157 9.21 -0.73 -1.06
N THR A 158 9.70 -1.85 -0.49
CA THR A 158 10.89 -1.87 0.37
C THR A 158 12.04 -2.68 -0.24
N ASP A 159 13.26 -2.32 0.11
CA ASP A 159 14.46 -3.12 -0.15
C ASP A 159 14.54 -4.26 0.90
N PRO A 160 14.60 -5.53 0.46
CA PRO A 160 14.51 -6.67 1.38
C PRO A 160 15.71 -6.81 2.31
N LEU A 161 16.88 -6.24 1.96
CA LEU A 161 18.09 -6.32 2.77
C LEU A 161 18.08 -5.30 3.90
N THR A 162 17.70 -4.05 3.59
CA THR A 162 17.82 -2.91 4.49
C THR A 162 16.51 -2.50 5.14
N GLY A 163 15.36 -2.94 4.62
CA GLY A 163 14.03 -2.50 5.05
C GLY A 163 13.68 -1.06 4.67
N LEU A 164 14.58 -0.34 4.01
CA LEU A 164 14.33 1.01 3.50
C LEU A 164 13.34 0.96 2.33
N ALA A 165 12.78 2.11 1.97
CA ALA A 165 12.10 2.26 0.70
C ALA A 165 13.02 1.86 -0.46
N ASN A 166 12.46 1.18 -1.45
CA ASN A 166 13.19 0.84 -2.66
C ASN A 166 12.95 1.89 -3.77
N ARG A 167 13.63 1.71 -4.91
CA ARG A 167 13.49 2.59 -6.07
C ARG A 167 12.04 2.74 -6.54
N ARG A 168 11.26 1.64 -6.56
CA ARG A 168 9.85 1.68 -7.00
C ARG A 168 9.02 2.60 -6.11
N PHE A 169 9.25 2.58 -4.80
CA PHE A 169 8.54 3.49 -3.89
C PHE A 169 8.98 4.95 -4.08
N LEU A 170 10.27 5.19 -4.32
CA LEU A 170 10.75 6.52 -4.68
C LEU A 170 10.04 7.08 -5.93
N ASP A 171 9.90 6.26 -6.98
CA ASP A 171 9.24 6.64 -8.24
C ASP A 171 7.75 6.98 -8.07
N ILE A 172 7.12 6.52 -6.97
CA ILE A 172 5.72 6.87 -6.61
C ILE A 172 5.68 8.10 -5.70
N PHE A 173 6.51 8.12 -4.67
CA PHE A 173 6.49 9.15 -3.62
C PHE A 173 6.95 10.52 -4.12
N ALA A 174 8.07 10.55 -4.82
CA ALA A 174 8.74 11.80 -5.10
C ALA A 174 8.04 12.68 -6.15
N PRO A 175 7.34 12.16 -7.19
CA PRO A 175 6.48 12.98 -8.04
C PRO A 175 5.31 13.65 -7.29
N VAL A 176 4.78 12.98 -6.26
CA VAL A 176 3.73 13.56 -5.41
C VAL A 176 4.28 14.75 -4.64
N GLU A 177 5.47 14.63 -4.07
CA GLU A 177 6.12 15.73 -3.34
C GLU A 177 6.55 16.87 -4.27
N LEU A 178 6.99 16.58 -5.50
CA LEU A 178 7.26 17.60 -6.52
C LEU A 178 5.97 18.35 -6.92
N SER A 179 4.85 17.65 -7.05
CA SER A 179 3.56 18.28 -7.30
C SER A 179 3.11 19.18 -6.13
N ARG A 180 3.37 18.78 -4.89
CA ARG A 180 3.13 19.59 -3.70
C ARG A 180 4.03 20.83 -3.66
N PHE A 181 5.32 20.67 -4.01
CA PHE A 181 6.25 21.79 -4.17
C PHE A 181 5.68 22.85 -5.12
N HIS A 182 5.24 22.44 -6.32
CA HIS A 182 4.66 23.36 -7.29
C HIS A 182 3.36 24.01 -6.82
N ARG A 183 2.49 23.25 -6.14
CA ARG A 183 1.18 23.72 -5.71
C ARG A 183 1.25 24.68 -4.53
N PHE A 184 2.12 24.42 -3.57
CA PHE A 184 2.14 25.12 -2.28
C PHE A 184 3.38 26.00 -2.10
N GLY A 185 4.35 25.99 -3.01
CA GLY A 185 5.60 26.76 -2.91
C GLY A 185 6.51 26.31 -1.76
N SER A 186 6.30 25.08 -1.23
CA SER A 186 7.14 24.54 -0.15
C SER A 186 8.44 23.99 -0.74
N SER A 187 9.56 24.13 -0.02
CA SER A 187 10.85 23.60 -0.45
C SER A 187 10.80 22.06 -0.59
N LEU A 188 11.63 21.52 -1.48
CA LEU A 188 11.84 20.09 -1.66
C LEU A 188 13.32 19.84 -1.95
N ALA A 189 14.03 19.17 -1.03
CA ALA A 189 15.43 18.83 -1.22
C ALA A 189 15.58 17.35 -1.57
N VAL A 190 16.66 17.05 -2.30
CA VAL A 190 17.06 15.70 -2.70
C VAL A 190 18.54 15.48 -2.46
N LEU A 191 18.87 14.37 -1.83
CA LEU A 191 20.21 13.89 -1.61
C LEU A 191 20.46 12.64 -2.45
N MET A 192 21.58 12.58 -3.17
CA MET A 192 22.14 11.35 -3.72
C MET A 192 23.34 10.94 -2.88
N ILE A 193 23.39 9.68 -2.48
CA ILE A 193 24.34 9.14 -1.50
C ILE A 193 24.93 7.86 -2.06
N ASP A 194 26.26 7.73 -1.96
CA ASP A 194 26.97 6.54 -2.42
C ASP A 194 28.07 6.18 -1.41
N LEU A 195 28.18 4.89 -1.11
CA LEU A 195 29.17 4.41 -0.14
C LEU A 195 30.55 4.36 -0.75
N ASP A 196 31.48 5.02 -0.08
CA ASP A 196 32.84 5.09 -0.57
C ASP A 196 33.51 3.71 -0.50
N ARG A 197 34.07 3.27 -1.65
CA ARG A 197 34.85 2.03 -1.76
C ARG A 197 34.11 0.76 -1.31
N PHE A 198 32.80 0.72 -1.44
CA PHE A 198 31.99 -0.43 -1.02
C PHE A 198 32.42 -1.74 -1.69
N LYS A 199 32.87 -1.67 -2.95
CA LYS A 199 33.45 -2.84 -3.62
C LYS A 199 34.69 -3.37 -2.91
N GLU A 200 35.59 -2.50 -2.44
CA GLU A 200 36.80 -2.91 -1.71
C GLU A 200 36.43 -3.62 -0.39
N ILE A 201 35.33 -3.21 0.27
CA ILE A 201 34.82 -3.90 1.48
C ILE A 201 34.34 -5.30 1.11
N ASN A 202 33.57 -5.46 0.03
CA ASN A 202 33.13 -6.77 -0.44
C ASN A 202 34.32 -7.68 -0.82
N ASP A 203 35.30 -7.12 -1.52
CA ASP A 203 36.49 -7.86 -1.95
C ASP A 203 37.36 -8.30 -0.76
N ALA A 204 37.42 -7.50 0.33
CA ALA A 204 38.22 -7.78 1.51
C ALA A 204 37.53 -8.69 2.55
N TYR A 205 36.23 -8.52 2.77
CA TYR A 205 35.49 -9.15 3.86
C TYR A 205 34.36 -10.07 3.39
N GLY A 206 34.10 -10.14 2.09
CA GLY A 206 33.04 -10.94 1.48
C GLY A 206 31.69 -10.22 1.45
N HIS A 207 30.77 -10.72 0.60
CA HIS A 207 29.43 -10.13 0.41
C HIS A 207 28.57 -10.08 1.68
N ALA A 208 28.71 -11.06 2.58
CA ALA A 208 27.98 -11.05 3.85
C ALA A 208 28.36 -9.86 4.75
N ALA A 209 29.63 -9.44 4.72
CA ALA A 209 30.09 -8.23 5.40
C ALA A 209 29.54 -6.96 4.72
N GLY A 210 29.49 -6.94 3.37
CA GLY A 210 28.86 -5.86 2.62
C GLY A 210 27.36 -5.71 2.95
N ASP A 211 26.64 -6.82 3.09
CA ASP A 211 25.24 -6.82 3.50
C ASP A 211 25.05 -6.21 4.88
N GLU A 212 25.96 -6.52 5.84
CA GLU A 212 25.90 -5.93 7.18
C GLU A 212 26.23 -4.44 7.17
N VAL A 213 27.19 -4.03 6.34
CA VAL A 213 27.47 -2.60 6.08
C VAL A 213 26.23 -1.88 5.56
N LEU A 214 25.51 -2.45 4.61
CA LEU A 214 24.28 -1.85 4.07
C LEU A 214 23.16 -1.74 5.13
N ARG A 215 23.00 -2.74 6.00
CA ARG A 215 22.07 -2.67 7.14
C ARG A 215 22.48 -1.59 8.14
N HIS A 216 23.77 -1.49 8.43
CA HIS A 216 24.30 -0.46 9.31
C HIS A 216 24.03 0.95 8.75
N VAL A 217 24.29 1.18 7.46
CA VAL A 217 23.99 2.44 6.77
C VAL A 217 22.51 2.79 6.85
N ALA A 218 21.63 1.81 6.67
CA ALA A 218 20.19 1.99 6.79
C ALA A 218 19.80 2.45 8.20
N ALA A 219 20.34 1.81 9.24
CA ALA A 219 20.07 2.17 10.64
C ALA A 219 20.56 3.58 10.98
N VAL A 220 21.78 3.94 10.55
CA VAL A 220 22.33 5.30 10.74
C VAL A 220 21.49 6.34 10.00
N GLY A 221 21.04 6.04 8.78
CA GLY A 221 20.18 6.94 8.01
C GLY A 221 18.82 7.17 8.67
N GLN A 222 18.16 6.10 9.12
CA GLN A 222 16.88 6.20 9.83
C GLN A 222 16.99 7.02 11.11
N ALA A 223 18.10 6.95 11.82
CA ALA A 223 18.37 7.79 12.99
C ALA A 223 18.74 9.24 12.64
N SER A 224 19.22 9.49 11.42
CA SER A 224 19.71 10.80 10.98
C SER A 224 18.64 11.64 10.27
N PHE A 225 17.68 11.04 9.58
CA PHE A 225 16.63 11.72 8.84
C PHE A 225 15.32 11.76 9.64
N ARG A 226 14.41 12.69 9.29
CA ARG A 226 13.10 12.87 9.93
C ARG A 226 12.14 11.76 9.44
N SER A 227 11.10 11.46 10.19
CA SER A 227 10.07 10.48 9.79
C SER A 227 9.28 10.88 8.53
N CYS A 228 9.26 12.17 8.19
CA CYS A 228 8.65 12.68 6.95
C CYS A 228 9.60 12.65 5.74
N ASP A 229 10.90 12.43 5.96
CA ASP A 229 11.87 12.30 4.90
C ASP A 229 11.85 10.86 4.36
N LEU A 230 11.89 10.71 3.04
CA LEU A 230 12.01 9.40 2.42
C LEU A 230 13.48 9.03 2.23
N PHE A 231 13.98 8.15 3.09
CA PHE A 231 15.30 7.55 2.89
C PHE A 231 15.14 6.21 2.18
N ALA A 232 15.73 6.06 1.01
CA ALA A 232 15.56 4.92 0.12
C ALA A 232 16.89 4.36 -0.37
N ARG A 233 16.94 3.04 -0.63
CA ARG A 233 18.03 2.37 -1.33
C ARG A 233 17.65 2.14 -2.79
N LEU A 234 18.49 2.63 -3.71
CA LEU A 234 18.24 2.53 -5.15
C LEU A 234 18.75 1.20 -5.73
N GLY A 235 19.79 0.64 -5.14
CA GLY A 235 20.43 -0.62 -5.52
C GLY A 235 21.94 -0.58 -5.22
N GLY A 236 22.57 -1.74 -5.06
CA GLY A 236 23.99 -1.78 -4.73
C GLY A 236 24.33 -0.98 -3.47
N ASP A 237 25.20 0.00 -3.62
CA ASP A 237 25.69 0.95 -2.61
C ASP A 237 25.09 2.36 -2.73
N GLU A 238 24.06 2.53 -3.58
CA GLU A 238 23.39 3.80 -3.84
C GLU A 238 22.15 4.01 -2.99
N PHE A 239 22.06 5.16 -2.32
CA PHE A 239 20.94 5.61 -1.53
C PHE A 239 20.48 7.00 -1.94
N THR A 240 19.26 7.35 -1.60
CA THR A 240 18.71 8.70 -1.80
C THR A 240 17.88 9.12 -0.61
N CYS A 241 17.80 10.42 -0.36
CA CYS A 241 16.86 10.98 0.60
C CYS A 241 16.08 12.11 -0.05
N VAL A 242 14.75 12.00 -0.07
CA VAL A 242 13.84 13.07 -0.49
C VAL A 242 13.28 13.73 0.76
N MET A 243 13.48 15.05 0.87
CA MET A 243 13.16 15.83 2.08
C MET A 243 12.11 16.90 1.78
N PRO A 244 10.82 16.59 1.99
CA PRO A 244 9.76 17.58 1.85
C PRO A 244 9.91 18.72 2.86
N LYS A 245 9.63 19.95 2.41
CA LYS A 245 9.70 21.17 3.24
C LYS A 245 11.09 21.46 3.82
N ALA A 246 12.14 20.92 3.23
CA ALA A 246 13.51 21.24 3.59
C ALA A 246 14.11 22.17 2.53
N ASP A 247 14.72 23.26 2.98
CA ASP A 247 15.53 24.12 2.12
C ASP A 247 16.95 23.56 1.97
N ILE A 248 17.78 24.25 1.17
CA ILE A 248 19.12 23.79 0.86
C ILE A 248 20.06 23.77 2.09
N ALA A 249 19.86 24.68 3.04
CA ALA A 249 20.67 24.76 4.25
C ALA A 249 20.30 23.62 5.21
N GLU A 250 18.99 23.35 5.41
CA GLU A 250 18.49 22.26 6.23
C GLU A 250 18.92 20.90 5.65
N ALA A 251 18.84 20.73 4.32
CA ALA A 251 19.29 19.53 3.63
C ALA A 251 20.80 19.32 3.76
N GLY A 252 21.60 20.37 3.63
CA GLY A 252 23.04 20.32 3.84
C GLY A 252 23.43 19.92 5.27
N ILE A 253 22.73 20.45 6.27
CA ILE A 253 22.91 20.08 7.70
C ILE A 253 22.56 18.61 7.92
N ALA A 254 21.44 18.13 7.38
CA ALA A 254 21.02 16.75 7.51
C ALA A 254 21.99 15.77 6.82
N ALA A 255 22.47 16.12 5.62
CA ALA A 255 23.46 15.36 4.89
C ALA A 255 24.77 15.24 5.66
N GLU A 256 25.28 16.35 6.21
CA GLU A 256 26.53 16.35 7.00
C GLU A 256 26.39 15.61 8.32
N ARG A 257 25.23 15.69 8.98
CA ARG A 257 24.90 14.89 10.18
C ARG A 257 24.96 13.40 9.88
N PHE A 258 24.31 12.95 8.79
CA PHE A 258 24.32 11.56 8.37
C PHE A 258 25.75 11.10 8.01
N ARG A 259 26.47 11.88 7.17
CA ARG A 259 27.85 11.58 6.78
C ARG A 259 28.77 11.43 8.01
N SER A 260 28.69 12.37 8.94
CA SER A 260 29.53 12.37 10.15
C SER A 260 29.18 11.22 11.09
N ALA A 261 27.88 10.91 11.27
CA ALA A 261 27.44 9.80 12.07
C ALA A 261 27.92 8.46 11.50
N LEU A 262 27.84 8.29 10.18
CA LEU A 262 28.31 7.10 9.49
C LEU A 262 29.83 6.93 9.63
N ALA A 263 30.59 8.00 9.40
CA ALA A 263 32.05 7.96 9.53
C ALA A 263 32.52 7.69 10.97
N ALA A 264 31.72 8.08 11.99
CA ALA A 264 32.03 7.87 13.40
C ALA A 264 31.63 6.50 13.94
N SER A 265 30.76 5.75 13.23
CA SER A 265 30.25 4.45 13.67
C SER A 265 30.59 3.36 12.66
N PRO A 266 31.67 2.57 12.86
CA PRO A 266 32.01 1.45 11.99
C PRO A 266 30.95 0.35 12.08
N ALA A 267 30.67 -0.31 10.93
CA ALA A 267 29.86 -1.52 10.93
C ALA A 267 30.60 -2.67 11.61
N SER A 268 29.88 -3.57 12.29
CA SER A 268 30.47 -4.70 12.97
C SER A 268 30.12 -6.01 12.25
N PHE A 269 31.16 -6.78 11.86
CA PHE A 269 30.95 -8.08 11.21
C PHE A 269 32.04 -9.07 11.67
N ALA A 270 31.63 -10.23 12.19
CA ALA A 270 32.54 -11.30 12.66
C ALA A 270 33.65 -10.81 13.59
N GLY A 271 33.37 -9.84 14.47
CA GLY A 271 34.33 -9.26 15.40
C GLY A 271 35.25 -8.17 14.80
N HIS A 272 35.07 -7.85 13.51
CA HIS A 272 35.79 -6.75 12.85
C HIS A 272 34.95 -5.47 12.84
N ALA A 273 35.60 -4.34 13.13
CA ALA A 273 35.03 -3.01 12.92
C ALA A 273 35.39 -2.53 11.52
N ILE A 274 34.39 -2.41 10.62
CA ILE A 274 34.56 -2.02 9.22
C ILE A 274 34.21 -0.52 9.10
N PRO A 275 35.19 0.35 8.88
CA PRO A 275 34.92 1.78 8.67
C PRO A 275 34.16 2.00 7.37
N VAL A 276 33.12 2.83 7.42
CA VAL A 276 32.26 3.15 6.27
C VAL A 276 32.15 4.66 6.16
N THR A 277 32.34 5.18 4.96
CA THR A 277 32.08 6.59 4.65
C THR A 277 31.15 6.72 3.44
N ALA A 278 30.53 7.86 3.28
CA ALA A 278 29.67 8.15 2.15
C ALA A 278 29.99 9.50 1.52
N SER A 279 29.86 9.54 0.19
CA SER A 279 29.85 10.74 -0.62
C SER A 279 28.42 11.18 -0.87
N ILE A 280 28.09 12.46 -0.72
CA ILE A 280 26.72 12.97 -0.77
C ILE A 280 26.63 14.20 -1.67
N GLY A 281 25.75 14.13 -2.68
CA GLY A 281 25.32 15.26 -3.49
C GLY A 281 23.96 15.77 -3.03
N VAL A 282 23.82 17.07 -2.83
CA VAL A 282 22.59 17.72 -2.33
C VAL A 282 22.10 18.76 -3.31
N THR A 283 20.82 18.81 -3.58
CA THR A 283 20.17 19.90 -4.34
C THR A 283 18.74 20.13 -3.84
N VAL A 284 18.09 21.18 -4.33
CA VAL A 284 16.66 21.46 -4.12
C VAL A 284 15.93 21.56 -5.44
N ALA A 285 14.63 21.27 -5.42
CA ALA A 285 13.76 21.48 -6.56
C ALA A 285 13.66 22.97 -6.92
N SER A 286 13.56 23.27 -8.20
CA SER A 286 13.32 24.60 -8.75
C SER A 286 11.97 24.66 -9.46
N PRO A 287 11.37 25.85 -9.64
CA PRO A 287 10.12 25.99 -10.41
C PRO A 287 10.24 25.51 -11.88
N ALA A 288 11.44 25.36 -12.40
CA ALA A 288 11.70 24.87 -13.75
C ALA A 288 11.65 23.34 -13.85
N ASP A 289 11.77 22.62 -12.73
CA ASP A 289 11.74 21.15 -12.72
C ASP A 289 10.32 20.65 -12.97
N ARG A 290 10.10 19.99 -14.10
CA ARG A 290 8.82 19.36 -14.44
C ARG A 290 8.74 17.92 -13.99
N GLU A 291 9.87 17.25 -13.88
CA GLU A 291 10.04 15.86 -13.52
C GLU A 291 11.08 15.72 -12.41
N LEU A 292 10.88 14.73 -11.57
CA LEU A 292 11.82 14.45 -10.47
C LEU A 292 13.21 14.12 -10.98
N GLU A 293 13.30 13.47 -12.13
CA GLU A 293 14.55 13.09 -12.78
C GLU A 293 15.52 14.28 -12.92
N ASN A 294 15.00 15.48 -13.19
CA ASN A 294 15.82 16.68 -13.29
C ASN A 294 16.50 17.01 -11.95
N VAL A 295 15.77 16.84 -10.84
CA VAL A 295 16.31 17.09 -9.50
C VAL A 295 17.33 16.01 -9.14
N LEU A 296 17.01 14.74 -9.39
CA LEU A 296 17.92 13.61 -9.15
C LEU A 296 19.21 13.74 -9.95
N HIS A 297 19.14 14.15 -11.22
CA HIS A 297 20.33 14.37 -12.04
C HIS A 297 21.24 15.48 -11.49
N ARG A 298 20.68 16.56 -10.94
CA ARG A 298 21.51 17.60 -10.31
C ARG A 298 22.18 17.10 -9.02
N ALA A 299 21.45 16.32 -8.20
CA ALA A 299 22.02 15.70 -7.00
C ALA A 299 23.13 14.70 -7.37
N ASP A 300 22.96 13.90 -8.44
CA ASP A 300 23.96 12.96 -8.94
C ASP A 300 25.22 13.69 -9.49
N ALA A 301 25.02 14.79 -10.21
CA ALA A 301 26.12 15.63 -10.65
C ALA A 301 26.95 16.19 -9.47
N ALA A 302 26.27 16.60 -8.38
CA ALA A 302 26.93 17.00 -7.15
C ALA A 302 27.70 15.84 -6.50
N LEU A 303 27.11 14.66 -6.44
CA LEU A 303 27.75 13.44 -5.94
C LEU A 303 29.01 13.09 -6.72
N TYR A 304 28.97 13.23 -8.05
CA TYR A 304 30.15 13.02 -8.90
C TYR A 304 31.31 13.95 -8.51
N GLN A 305 31.04 15.24 -8.20
CA GLN A 305 32.06 16.17 -7.73
C GLN A 305 32.70 15.74 -6.40
N VAL A 306 31.87 15.17 -5.50
CA VAL A 306 32.37 14.59 -4.25
C VAL A 306 33.36 13.45 -4.53
N LYS A 307 32.97 12.51 -5.39
CA LYS A 307 33.77 11.32 -5.71
C LYS A 307 35.11 11.68 -6.33
N THR A 308 35.16 12.69 -7.23
CA THR A 308 36.40 13.17 -7.86
C THR A 308 37.21 14.03 -6.91
N GLY A 309 36.57 14.76 -5.99
CA GLY A 309 37.22 15.66 -5.05
C GLY A 309 37.79 15.01 -3.77
N GLY A 310 37.79 13.67 -3.64
CA GLY A 310 38.42 12.98 -2.51
C GLY A 310 37.44 12.24 -1.56
N ARG A 311 36.17 12.15 -1.92
CA ARG A 311 35.11 11.38 -1.20
C ARG A 311 34.82 11.88 0.24
N ASN A 312 33.99 11.14 0.99
CA ASN A 312 33.62 11.41 2.38
C ASN A 312 33.31 12.88 2.68
N ARG A 313 32.44 13.48 1.89
CA ARG A 313 32.00 14.88 2.02
C ARG A 313 30.62 15.11 1.43
N VAL A 314 30.06 16.25 1.72
CA VAL A 314 28.82 16.75 1.13
C VAL A 314 29.14 17.81 0.09
N TRP A 315 28.43 17.79 -1.05
CA TRP A 315 28.48 18.84 -2.05
C TRP A 315 27.08 19.33 -2.38
N ILE A 316 26.91 20.64 -2.43
CA ILE A 316 25.63 21.27 -2.69
C ILE A 316 25.63 21.84 -4.11
N ALA A 317 24.67 21.39 -4.93
CA ALA A 317 24.44 21.93 -6.27
C ALA A 317 23.35 23.01 -6.23
N PRO A 318 23.54 24.15 -6.95
CA PRO A 318 22.51 25.16 -7.10
C PRO A 318 21.24 24.62 -7.76
N ALA A 319 20.07 25.18 -7.39
CA ALA A 319 18.78 24.78 -7.94
C ALA A 319 18.62 25.10 -9.44
N ASP A 320 19.30 26.14 -9.92
CA ASP A 320 19.24 26.65 -11.30
C ASP A 320 20.08 25.85 -12.30
N GLY A 321 20.82 24.84 -11.83
CA GLY A 321 21.64 24.01 -12.71
C GLY A 321 22.80 24.74 -13.41
N THR A 322 23.22 25.92 -12.92
CA THR A 322 24.30 26.73 -13.51
C THR A 322 25.67 26.05 -13.42
N TRP A 323 25.73 24.86 -12.90
CA TRP A 323 26.93 24.05 -12.74
C TRP A 323 27.41 23.49 -14.10
N PRO A 324 28.72 23.56 -14.41
CA PRO A 324 29.27 22.91 -15.60
C PRO A 324 29.17 21.39 -15.44
N MET A 325 28.15 20.78 -16.07
CA MET A 325 27.98 19.32 -16.12
C MET A 325 29.16 18.70 -16.89
N PRO A 326 29.93 17.77 -16.32
CA PRO A 326 30.90 17.01 -17.06
C PRO A 326 30.23 16.23 -18.18
N VAL A 327 30.76 16.27 -19.38
CA VAL A 327 30.23 15.58 -20.58
C VAL A 327 30.09 14.05 -20.35
N GLU A 328 30.85 13.48 -19.44
CA GLU A 328 30.87 12.04 -19.10
C GLU A 328 29.74 11.60 -18.17
N SER A 329 29.08 12.50 -17.43
CA SER A 329 27.97 12.13 -16.56
C SER A 329 26.71 11.62 -17.32
N ARG A 330 26.62 11.90 -18.63
CA ARG A 330 25.54 11.45 -19.52
C ARG A 330 25.56 9.94 -19.84
N ARG A 331 26.64 9.20 -19.52
CA ARG A 331 26.79 7.79 -19.91
C ARG A 331 26.52 6.77 -18.81
N ARG A 332 26.21 7.20 -17.59
CA ARG A 332 25.91 6.28 -16.46
C ARG A 332 24.67 6.66 -15.68
N SER A 333 23.63 7.20 -16.32
CA SER A 333 22.35 7.20 -15.67
C SER A 333 21.83 5.75 -15.65
N SER A 334 21.77 5.16 -14.50
CA SER A 334 21.08 3.89 -14.24
C SER A 334 19.55 4.03 -14.42
N PHE A 335 19.10 5.10 -15.07
CA PHE A 335 17.71 5.30 -15.46
C PHE A 335 17.50 4.74 -16.87
N PRO A 336 16.92 3.55 -17.04
CA PRO A 336 16.51 3.08 -18.36
C PRO A 336 15.43 4.03 -18.88
N ALA A 337 15.62 4.56 -20.10
CA ALA A 337 14.54 5.22 -20.82
C ALA A 337 13.34 4.25 -20.89
N ARG A 338 12.18 4.68 -20.46
CA ARG A 338 10.95 3.92 -20.66
C ARG A 338 10.63 3.86 -22.16
N PRO A 339 10.13 2.69 -22.65
CA PRO A 339 9.54 2.61 -23.98
C PRO A 339 8.25 3.41 -24.08
#